data_a0c23aab6f9e9a963e9d0cf8ee09b76c
#
_entry.id   a0c23aab6f9e9a963e9d0cf8ee09b76c
#
_cell.length_a   1.000
_cell.length_b   1.000
_cell.length_c   1.000
_cell.angle_alpha   90.00
_cell.angle_beta   90.00
_cell.angle_gamma   90.00
#
_symmetry.space_group_name_H-M   'P 1'
#
loop_
_entity.id
_entity.type
_entity.pdbx_description
1 polymer ?
#
loop_
_entity_poly.entity_id
_entity_poly.type
_entity_poly.pdbx_seq_one_letter_code
_entity_poly.pdbx_strand_id
1 'polypeptide(L)'
;MWRGLMLSKAVEQFLHDVAWPADLDYLLIDMPPGTGDVQMALARLLPQAEMVVVTTPQRAAQKVAARVADMARRSYLPVVGVIENMSGFTTPDGQHFDLFGAGGGRELADDLGVPLIAQVPLDSLVVEGGDDGTPVTDAAPTAPSSRAFIAAATRLVELVPPAADETCTARIAVLIEQLGSDQPAGTQSSSRTSLTSITSPKAPPVA
;
A
#
# COMPACT_ATOMS: atom_id res chain seq x y z
N MET A 1 28.00 11.18 1.15
CA MET A 1 26.98 12.25 1.22
C MET A 1 26.45 12.69 -0.15
N TRP A 2 27.23 12.79 -1.20
CA TRP A 2 26.78 13.21 -2.55
C TRP A 2 25.86 12.22 -3.29
N ARG A 3 26.02 10.89 -3.09
CA ARG A 3 25.25 9.86 -3.80
C ARG A 3 23.74 9.88 -3.48
N GLY A 4 23.38 10.12 -2.23
CA GLY A 4 21.98 10.17 -1.81
C GLY A 4 21.21 11.35 -2.42
N LEU A 5 21.84 12.54 -2.46
CA LEU A 5 21.24 13.73 -3.08
C LEU A 5 21.05 13.59 -4.59
N MET A 6 22.02 12.99 -5.30
CA MET A 6 21.88 12.74 -6.74
C MET A 6 20.77 11.76 -7.05
N LEU A 7 20.64 10.69 -6.24
CA LEU A 7 19.61 9.69 -6.43
C LEU A 7 18.21 10.24 -6.10
N SER A 8 18.09 11.03 -5.04
CA SER A 8 16.82 11.72 -4.72
C SER A 8 16.39 12.67 -5.83
N LYS A 9 17.35 13.40 -6.43
CA LYS A 9 17.06 14.28 -7.57
C LYS A 9 16.65 13.51 -8.83
N ALA A 10 17.26 12.36 -9.08
CA ALA A 10 16.87 11.49 -10.19
C ALA A 10 15.44 10.96 -10.00
N VAL A 11 15.07 10.54 -8.80
CA VAL A 11 13.70 10.12 -8.46
C VAL A 11 12.70 11.26 -8.67
N GLU A 12 13.05 12.47 -8.22
CA GLU A 12 12.23 13.67 -8.44
C GLU A 12 12.01 13.93 -9.93
N GLN A 13 13.06 13.84 -10.75
CA GLN A 13 12.96 13.97 -12.19
C GLN A 13 12.09 12.88 -12.84
N PHE A 14 12.22 11.62 -12.41
CA PHE A 14 11.35 10.55 -12.90
C PHE A 14 9.87 10.80 -12.58
N LEU A 15 9.56 11.40 -11.45
CA LEU A 15 8.18 11.67 -11.08
C LEU A 15 7.59 12.89 -11.82
N HIS A 16 8.41 13.91 -12.09
CA HIS A 16 7.93 15.20 -12.64
C HIS A 16 8.16 15.35 -14.14
N ASP A 17 9.27 14.81 -14.67
CA ASP A 17 9.67 15.04 -16.06
C ASP A 17 9.15 13.95 -17.03
N VAL A 18 8.68 12.81 -16.49
CA VAL A 18 8.06 11.76 -17.30
C VAL A 18 6.59 12.11 -17.57
N ALA A 19 6.19 12.04 -18.82
CA ALA A 19 4.80 12.19 -19.22
C ALA A 19 4.03 10.89 -18.93
N TRP A 20 3.53 10.77 -17.72
CA TRP A 20 2.69 9.63 -17.34
C TRP A 20 1.35 9.68 -18.08
N PRO A 21 0.75 8.51 -18.43
CA PRO A 21 -0.60 8.48 -18.97
C PRO A 21 -1.61 9.15 -18.06
N ALA A 22 -2.55 9.90 -18.62
CA ALA A 22 -3.56 10.62 -17.82
C ALA A 22 -4.58 9.69 -17.15
N ASP A 23 -4.69 8.46 -17.66
CA ASP A 23 -5.57 7.38 -17.17
C ASP A 23 -4.82 6.33 -16.36
N LEU A 24 -3.69 6.69 -15.76
CA LEU A 24 -2.90 5.79 -14.94
C LEU A 24 -3.57 5.57 -13.58
N ASP A 25 -4.06 4.37 -13.32
CA ASP A 25 -4.67 3.99 -12.04
C ASP A 25 -3.63 3.74 -10.94
N TYR A 26 -2.50 3.11 -11.28
CA TYR A 26 -1.46 2.72 -10.34
C TYR A 26 -0.06 2.97 -10.87
N LEU A 27 0.80 3.52 -10.02
CA LEU A 27 2.24 3.60 -10.23
C LEU A 27 2.94 2.73 -9.18
N LEU A 28 3.54 1.63 -9.61
CA LEU A 28 4.33 0.75 -8.74
C LEU A 28 5.79 1.18 -8.74
N ILE A 29 6.32 1.42 -7.55
CA ILE A 29 7.71 1.85 -7.36
C ILE A 29 8.47 0.75 -6.62
N ASP A 30 9.40 0.08 -7.32
CA ASP A 30 10.32 -0.86 -6.67
C ASP A 30 11.39 -0.10 -5.89
N MET A 31 11.38 -0.30 -4.58
CA MET A 31 12.23 0.43 -3.65
C MET A 31 13.60 -0.22 -3.54
N PRO A 32 14.69 0.54 -3.57
CA PRO A 32 16.01 0.00 -3.27
C PRO A 32 16.06 -0.57 -1.86
N PRO A 33 16.93 -1.57 -1.58
CA PRO A 33 17.00 -2.21 -0.26
C PRO A 33 17.45 -1.25 0.84
N GLY A 34 16.94 -1.45 2.04
CA GLY A 34 17.31 -0.70 3.23
C GLY A 34 16.38 0.46 3.59
N THR A 35 16.85 1.38 4.42
CA THR A 35 16.10 2.53 4.96
C THR A 35 16.85 3.84 4.69
N GLY A 36 17.40 3.97 3.50
CA GLY A 36 18.30 5.07 3.14
C GLY A 36 17.59 6.35 2.66
N ASP A 37 18.41 7.27 2.16
CA ASP A 37 17.96 8.60 1.72
C ASP A 37 16.90 8.56 0.60
N VAL A 38 16.90 7.52 -0.24
CA VAL A 38 15.96 7.37 -1.35
C VAL A 38 14.55 7.09 -0.85
N GLN A 39 14.41 6.18 0.11
CA GLN A 39 13.11 5.87 0.72
C GLN A 39 12.53 7.11 1.41
N MET A 40 13.37 7.85 2.13
CA MET A 40 12.96 9.10 2.78
C MET A 40 12.61 10.20 1.76
N ALA A 41 13.30 10.25 0.62
CA ALA A 41 12.98 11.19 -0.45
C ALA A 41 11.62 10.85 -1.08
N LEU A 42 11.39 9.57 -1.41
CA LEU A 42 10.10 9.09 -1.95
C LEU A 42 8.95 9.39 -0.99
N ALA A 43 9.12 9.11 0.31
CA ALA A 43 8.11 9.41 1.31
C ALA A 43 7.73 10.90 1.38
N ARG A 44 8.68 11.80 1.10
CA ARG A 44 8.43 13.25 1.06
C ARG A 44 7.80 13.71 -0.24
N LEU A 45 8.21 13.11 -1.37
CA LEU A 45 7.71 13.46 -2.70
C LEU A 45 6.31 12.89 -2.95
N LEU A 46 6.01 11.75 -2.34
CA LEU A 46 4.75 11.03 -2.51
C LEU A 46 4.07 10.78 -1.15
N PRO A 47 3.57 11.83 -0.48
CA PRO A 47 2.97 11.69 0.85
C PRO A 47 1.66 10.88 0.86
N GLN A 48 1.08 10.63 -0.31
CA GLN A 48 -0.13 9.80 -0.47
C GLN A 48 0.19 8.37 -0.93
N ALA A 49 1.49 8.05 -1.09
CA ALA A 49 1.87 6.69 -1.45
C ALA A 49 1.59 5.72 -0.30
N GLU A 50 1.31 4.50 -0.67
CA GLU A 50 1.10 3.39 0.24
C GLU A 50 2.19 2.37 0.07
N MET A 51 2.56 1.68 1.14
CA MET A 51 3.66 0.74 1.12
C MET A 51 3.18 -0.70 1.27
N VAL A 52 3.63 -1.56 0.39
CA VAL A 52 3.55 -3.02 0.54
C VAL A 52 4.91 -3.52 1.00
N VAL A 53 4.95 -4.28 2.08
CA VAL A 53 6.18 -4.88 2.59
C VAL A 53 6.33 -6.26 2.00
N VAL A 54 7.47 -6.51 1.33
CA VAL A 54 7.80 -7.84 0.79
C VAL A 54 8.87 -8.48 1.66
N THR A 55 8.65 -9.72 2.06
CA THR A 55 9.59 -10.51 2.87
C THR A 55 9.68 -11.93 2.35
N THR A 56 10.61 -12.72 2.89
CA THR A 56 10.64 -14.18 2.74
C THR A 56 10.37 -14.84 4.09
N PRO A 57 10.10 -16.16 4.18
CA PRO A 57 9.83 -16.82 5.46
C PRO A 57 10.96 -16.75 6.48
N GLN A 58 12.18 -16.43 6.08
CA GLN A 58 13.36 -16.40 6.94
C GLN A 58 13.28 -15.27 7.99
N ARG A 59 13.62 -15.57 9.24
CA ARG A 59 13.67 -14.58 10.33
C ARG A 59 14.59 -13.39 10.07
N ALA A 60 15.69 -13.61 9.32
CA ALA A 60 16.61 -12.52 8.96
C ALA A 60 15.93 -11.51 8.03
N ALA A 61 15.17 -11.98 7.04
CA ALA A 61 14.41 -11.13 6.12
C ALA A 61 13.30 -10.38 6.85
N GLN A 62 12.57 -11.04 7.74
CA GLN A 62 11.53 -10.41 8.56
C GLN A 62 12.09 -9.24 9.38
N LYS A 63 13.27 -9.38 10.00
CA LYS A 63 13.91 -8.29 10.75
C LYS A 63 14.26 -7.09 9.88
N VAL A 64 14.66 -7.32 8.64
CA VAL A 64 14.92 -6.23 7.67
C VAL A 64 13.60 -5.58 7.25
N ALA A 65 12.60 -6.37 6.93
CA ALA A 65 11.28 -5.89 6.54
C ALA A 65 10.58 -5.10 7.65
N ALA A 66 10.68 -5.54 8.91
CA ALA A 66 10.18 -4.81 10.06
C ALA A 66 10.82 -3.41 10.19
N ARG A 67 12.13 -3.27 9.94
CA ARG A 67 12.79 -1.95 9.94
C ARG A 67 12.28 -1.04 8.84
N VAL A 68 11.97 -1.60 7.67
CA VAL A 68 11.37 -0.84 6.56
C VAL A 68 9.97 -0.37 6.95
N ALA A 69 9.16 -1.23 7.55
CA ALA A 69 7.83 -0.87 8.06
C ALA A 69 7.90 0.22 9.15
N ASP A 70 8.87 0.13 10.06
CA ASP A 70 9.10 1.17 11.07
C ASP A 70 9.50 2.51 10.44
N MET A 71 10.32 2.48 9.41
CA MET A 71 10.68 3.68 8.65
C MET A 71 9.45 4.29 7.96
N ALA A 72 8.61 3.47 7.33
CA ALA A 72 7.37 3.90 6.70
C ALA A 72 6.46 4.62 7.70
N ARG A 73 6.23 4.01 8.86
CA ARG A 73 5.42 4.61 9.96
C ARG A 73 5.98 5.96 10.42
N ARG A 74 7.30 6.07 10.61
CA ARG A 74 7.96 7.34 10.98
C ARG A 74 7.88 8.40 9.89
N SER A 75 7.71 8.00 8.65
CA SER A 75 7.57 8.87 7.47
C SER A 75 6.10 9.11 7.10
N TYR A 76 5.16 8.64 7.93
CA TYR A 76 3.71 8.74 7.71
C TYR A 76 3.23 8.05 6.43
N LEU A 77 3.96 7.05 5.94
CA LEU A 77 3.53 6.19 4.84
C LEU A 77 2.72 5.01 5.41
N PRO A 78 1.45 4.85 5.02
CA PRO A 78 0.66 3.70 5.41
C PRO A 78 1.27 2.39 4.88
N VAL A 79 1.39 1.38 5.73
CA VAL A 79 1.71 0.02 5.31
C VAL A 79 0.38 -0.71 5.12
N VAL A 80 0.06 -1.10 3.88
CA VAL A 80 -1.24 -1.70 3.53
C VAL A 80 -1.25 -3.21 3.62
N GLY A 81 -0.08 -3.85 3.68
CA GLY A 81 0.01 -5.28 3.88
C GLY A 81 1.39 -5.85 3.64
N VAL A 82 1.49 -7.17 3.80
CA VAL A 82 2.71 -7.96 3.62
C VAL A 82 2.51 -8.96 2.50
N ILE A 83 3.52 -9.14 1.65
CA ILE A 83 3.64 -10.26 0.70
C ILE A 83 4.81 -11.13 1.15
N GLU A 84 4.57 -12.42 1.31
CA GLU A 84 5.63 -13.41 1.54
C GLU A 84 6.07 -14.01 0.21
N ASN A 85 7.29 -13.72 -0.23
CA ASN A 85 7.89 -14.31 -1.42
C ASN A 85 8.71 -15.54 -1.05
N MET A 86 8.93 -16.46 -2.01
CA MET A 86 9.64 -17.73 -1.81
C MET A 86 9.01 -18.60 -0.72
N SER A 87 7.68 -18.59 -0.65
CA SER A 87 6.87 -19.31 0.33
C SER A 87 6.67 -20.76 -0.10
N GLY A 88 7.66 -21.60 0.23
CA GLY A 88 7.67 -22.99 -0.15
C GLY A 88 8.01 -23.26 -1.63
N PHE A 89 8.38 -24.51 -1.90
CA PHE A 89 8.65 -25.04 -3.23
C PHE A 89 7.91 -26.36 -3.41
N THR A 90 7.22 -26.54 -4.52
CA THR A 90 6.54 -27.79 -4.82
C THR A 90 7.15 -28.41 -6.08
N THR A 91 7.64 -29.64 -5.96
CA THR A 91 8.20 -30.39 -7.09
C THR A 91 7.11 -30.87 -8.04
N PRO A 92 7.45 -31.25 -9.30
CA PRO A 92 6.46 -31.71 -10.26
C PRO A 92 5.71 -33.00 -9.83
N ASP A 93 6.28 -33.80 -8.95
CA ASP A 93 5.65 -34.96 -8.33
C ASP A 93 4.79 -34.64 -7.11
N GLY A 94 4.65 -33.36 -6.78
CA GLY A 94 3.74 -32.83 -5.74
C GLY A 94 4.35 -32.82 -4.33
N GLN A 95 5.64 -33.10 -4.15
CA GLN A 95 6.29 -32.96 -2.84
C GLN A 95 6.52 -31.48 -2.52
N HIS A 96 6.18 -31.06 -1.29
CA HIS A 96 6.35 -29.70 -0.81
C HIS A 96 7.54 -29.56 0.13
N PHE A 97 8.31 -28.49 -0.04
CA PHE A 97 9.49 -28.17 0.76
C PHE A 97 9.50 -26.71 1.20
N ASP A 98 9.65 -26.49 2.50
CA ASP A 98 9.82 -25.16 3.07
C ASP A 98 11.31 -24.76 3.13
N LEU A 99 11.91 -24.53 1.94
CA LEU A 99 13.35 -24.30 1.78
C LEU A 99 13.86 -23.09 2.60
N PHE A 100 13.03 -22.11 2.81
CA PHE A 100 13.35 -20.89 3.57
C PHE A 100 12.57 -20.79 4.90
N GLY A 101 11.95 -21.88 5.34
CA GLY A 101 11.01 -21.90 6.46
C GLY A 101 9.59 -21.56 6.01
N ALA A 102 8.67 -21.45 6.97
CA ALA A 102 7.26 -21.20 6.71
C ALA A 102 6.70 -20.16 7.70
N GLY A 103 5.69 -19.40 7.26
CA GLY A 103 4.87 -18.56 8.13
C GLY A 103 5.46 -17.22 8.53
N GLY A 104 6.68 -16.88 8.12
CA GLY A 104 7.33 -15.65 8.53
C GLY A 104 6.65 -14.38 8.05
N GLY A 105 6.05 -14.41 6.86
CA GLY A 105 5.25 -13.30 6.37
C GLY A 105 3.97 -13.10 7.18
N ARG A 106 3.37 -14.19 7.66
CA ARG A 106 2.21 -14.12 8.55
C ARG A 106 2.58 -13.50 9.90
N GLU A 107 3.66 -13.98 10.53
CA GLU A 107 4.16 -13.40 11.79
C GLU A 107 4.41 -11.90 11.62
N LEU A 108 5.08 -11.49 10.55
CA LEU A 108 5.35 -10.08 10.29
C LEU A 108 4.06 -9.26 10.08
N ALA A 109 3.09 -9.80 9.34
CA ALA A 109 1.81 -9.13 9.11
C ALA A 109 1.05 -8.92 10.41
N ASP A 110 1.01 -9.94 11.27
CA ASP A 110 0.37 -9.88 12.58
C ASP A 110 1.08 -8.88 13.51
N ASP A 111 2.41 -8.86 13.55
CA ASP A 111 3.22 -7.89 14.31
C ASP A 111 2.98 -6.44 13.85
N LEU A 112 2.78 -6.24 12.56
CA LEU A 112 2.50 -4.93 11.96
C LEU A 112 1.02 -4.52 12.07
N GLY A 113 0.12 -5.45 12.37
CA GLY A 113 -1.33 -5.22 12.41
C GLY A 113 -1.92 -4.97 11.01
N VAL A 114 -1.37 -5.62 9.97
CA VAL A 114 -1.79 -5.48 8.58
C VAL A 114 -2.08 -6.85 7.96
N PRO A 115 -2.85 -6.95 6.86
CA PRO A 115 -3.11 -8.23 6.22
C PRO A 115 -1.87 -8.84 5.57
N LEU A 116 -1.76 -10.17 5.60
CA LEU A 116 -0.93 -10.91 4.65
C LEU A 116 -1.69 -10.96 3.32
N ILE A 117 -1.18 -10.24 2.32
CA ILE A 117 -1.81 -10.07 1.01
C ILE A 117 -1.72 -11.36 0.20
N ALA A 118 -0.52 -11.93 0.12
CA ALA A 118 -0.27 -13.16 -0.61
C ALA A 118 0.99 -13.88 -0.12
N GLN A 119 1.05 -15.17 -0.45
CA GLN A 119 2.24 -16.01 -0.36
C GLN A 119 2.58 -16.50 -1.77
N VAL A 120 3.73 -16.06 -2.28
CA VAL A 120 4.21 -16.42 -3.63
C VAL A 120 5.19 -17.58 -3.50
N PRO A 121 4.90 -18.74 -4.09
CA PRO A 121 5.80 -19.90 -4.02
C PRO A 121 7.08 -19.64 -4.81
N LEU A 122 8.15 -20.35 -4.44
CA LEU A 122 9.35 -20.43 -5.25
C LEU A 122 9.04 -21.23 -6.52
N ASP A 123 9.30 -20.62 -7.69
CA ASP A 123 8.98 -21.18 -8.99
C ASP A 123 10.05 -20.77 -10.00
N SER A 124 10.63 -21.73 -10.73
CA SER A 124 11.64 -21.46 -11.75
C SER A 124 11.09 -20.62 -12.91
N LEU A 125 9.79 -20.76 -13.21
CA LEU A 125 9.14 -20.00 -14.26
C LEU A 125 9.15 -18.48 -14.00
N VAL A 126 9.21 -18.06 -12.74
CA VAL A 126 9.35 -16.64 -12.36
C VAL A 126 10.73 -16.12 -12.76
N VAL A 127 11.77 -16.92 -12.55
CA VAL A 127 13.15 -16.57 -12.93
C VAL A 127 13.28 -16.51 -14.45
N GLU A 128 12.86 -17.58 -15.13
CA GLU A 128 12.91 -17.68 -16.59
C GLU A 128 12.16 -16.52 -17.24
N GLY A 129 10.94 -16.26 -16.80
CA GLY A 129 10.15 -15.13 -17.32
C GLY A 129 10.76 -13.77 -17.05
N GLY A 130 11.43 -13.62 -15.89
CA GLY A 130 12.16 -12.39 -15.55
C GLY A 130 13.36 -12.16 -16.45
N ASP A 131 14.15 -13.19 -16.76
CA ASP A 131 15.33 -13.11 -17.64
C ASP A 131 14.93 -12.85 -19.11
N ASP A 132 13.82 -13.43 -19.56
CA ASP A 132 13.32 -13.30 -20.91
C ASP A 132 12.43 -12.06 -21.13
N GLY A 133 12.11 -11.33 -20.06
CA GLY A 133 11.22 -10.17 -20.13
C GLY A 133 9.75 -10.54 -20.39
N THR A 134 9.38 -11.81 -20.16
CA THR A 134 8.01 -12.30 -20.29
C THR A 134 7.47 -12.68 -18.92
N PRO A 135 6.57 -11.90 -18.30
CA PRO A 135 6.06 -12.20 -16.99
C PRO A 135 5.43 -13.57 -16.89
N VAL A 136 5.64 -14.28 -15.77
CA VAL A 136 5.10 -15.63 -15.55
C VAL A 136 3.57 -15.68 -15.66
N THR A 137 2.90 -14.55 -15.36
CA THR A 137 1.45 -14.41 -15.51
C THR A 137 0.98 -14.55 -16.96
N ASP A 138 1.81 -14.15 -17.90
CA ASP A 138 1.54 -14.22 -19.35
C ASP A 138 2.05 -15.54 -19.94
N ALA A 139 3.28 -15.95 -19.56
CA ALA A 139 3.90 -17.17 -20.09
C ALA A 139 3.22 -18.44 -19.57
N ALA A 140 2.82 -18.47 -18.29
CA ALA A 140 2.24 -19.63 -17.63
C ALA A 140 1.10 -19.23 -16.67
N PRO A 141 -0.06 -18.76 -17.16
CA PRO A 141 -1.13 -18.19 -16.33
C PRO A 141 -1.73 -19.17 -15.34
N THR A 142 -1.58 -20.46 -15.56
CA THR A 142 -2.08 -21.52 -14.65
C THR A 142 -1.06 -21.96 -13.60
N ALA A 143 0.18 -21.47 -13.66
CA ALA A 143 1.21 -21.80 -12.68
C ALA A 143 0.81 -21.35 -11.26
N PRO A 144 1.26 -22.03 -10.20
CA PRO A 144 0.98 -21.64 -8.83
C PRO A 144 1.45 -20.20 -8.52
N SER A 145 2.63 -19.83 -8.99
CA SER A 145 3.18 -18.47 -8.87
C SER A 145 2.32 -17.42 -9.59
N SER A 146 1.84 -17.70 -10.81
CA SER A 146 0.96 -16.80 -11.55
C SER A 146 -0.33 -16.55 -10.81
N ARG A 147 -0.97 -17.60 -10.30
CA ARG A 147 -2.19 -17.46 -9.49
C ARG A 147 -1.95 -16.65 -8.22
N ALA A 148 -0.78 -16.83 -7.59
CA ALA A 148 -0.42 -16.05 -6.40
C ALA A 148 -0.22 -14.56 -6.72
N PHE A 149 0.44 -14.23 -7.84
CA PHE A 149 0.59 -12.83 -8.27
C PHE A 149 -0.75 -12.19 -8.63
N ILE A 150 -1.62 -12.90 -9.36
CA ILE A 150 -2.96 -12.40 -9.71
C ILE A 150 -3.80 -12.17 -8.45
N ALA A 151 -3.78 -13.12 -7.51
CA ALA A 151 -4.48 -12.97 -6.23
C ALA A 151 -3.92 -11.79 -5.41
N ALA A 152 -2.60 -11.60 -5.41
CA ALA A 152 -1.96 -10.44 -4.76
C ALA A 152 -2.42 -9.12 -5.37
N ALA A 153 -2.43 -9.02 -6.69
CA ALA A 153 -2.88 -7.82 -7.40
C ALA A 153 -4.37 -7.54 -7.13
N THR A 154 -5.23 -8.56 -7.20
CA THR A 154 -6.65 -8.41 -6.87
C THR A 154 -6.85 -7.90 -5.44
N ARG A 155 -6.12 -8.50 -4.49
CA ARG A 155 -6.23 -8.08 -3.09
C ARG A 155 -5.68 -6.66 -2.85
N LEU A 156 -4.63 -6.25 -3.57
CA LEU A 156 -4.12 -4.89 -3.52
C LEU A 156 -5.14 -3.87 -4.03
N VAL A 157 -5.80 -4.14 -5.16
CA VAL A 157 -6.86 -3.28 -5.71
C VAL A 157 -8.03 -3.12 -4.73
N GLU A 158 -8.39 -4.17 -3.99
CA GLU A 158 -9.41 -4.09 -2.94
C GLU A 158 -8.97 -3.22 -1.75
N LEU A 159 -7.70 -3.31 -1.33
CA LEU A 159 -7.16 -2.58 -0.18
C LEU A 159 -6.86 -1.12 -0.52
N VAL A 160 -6.46 -0.87 -1.75
CA VAL A 160 -6.03 0.43 -2.28
C VAL A 160 -6.77 0.65 -3.60
N PRO A 161 -8.06 0.96 -3.59
CA PRO A 161 -8.79 1.26 -4.82
C PRO A 161 -8.20 2.50 -5.50
N PRO A 162 -8.23 2.57 -6.85
CA PRO A 162 -7.80 3.76 -7.57
C PRO A 162 -8.49 4.99 -7.00
N ALA A 163 -7.78 6.12 -6.95
CA ALA A 163 -8.39 7.36 -6.55
C ALA A 163 -9.51 7.68 -7.56
N ALA A 164 -10.76 7.49 -7.13
CA ALA A 164 -11.88 8.02 -7.90
C ALA A 164 -11.69 9.54 -8.03
N ASP A 165 -12.14 10.14 -9.12
CA ASP A 165 -12.18 11.61 -9.32
C ASP A 165 -13.12 12.30 -8.31
N GLU A 166 -13.04 11.89 -7.06
CA GLU A 166 -13.85 12.41 -5.98
C GLU A 166 -13.27 13.76 -5.52
N THR A 167 -14.02 14.80 -5.80
CA THR A 167 -13.80 16.09 -5.17
C THR A 167 -13.73 15.93 -3.66
N CYS A 168 -12.94 16.75 -2.98
CA CYS A 168 -12.78 16.76 -1.51
C CYS A 168 -14.14 16.73 -0.77
N THR A 169 -15.17 17.31 -1.39
CA THR A 169 -16.57 17.34 -0.92
C THR A 169 -17.24 15.96 -0.95
N ALA A 170 -16.96 15.12 -1.95
CA ALA A 170 -17.51 13.77 -2.04
C ALA A 170 -16.90 12.83 -0.97
N ARG A 171 -15.59 12.95 -0.70
CA ARG A 171 -14.93 12.23 0.39
C ARG A 171 -15.49 12.57 1.77
N ILE A 172 -15.76 13.84 2.01
CA ILE A 172 -16.39 14.30 3.26
C ILE A 172 -17.83 13.77 3.36
N ALA A 173 -18.58 13.73 2.29
CA ALA A 173 -19.94 13.19 2.26
C ALA A 173 -19.96 11.69 2.64
N VAL A 174 -19.06 10.88 2.06
CA VAL A 174 -18.94 9.45 2.39
C VAL A 174 -18.52 9.23 3.85
N LEU A 175 -17.59 10.04 4.38
CA LEU A 175 -17.20 9.98 5.80
C LEU A 175 -18.35 10.34 6.73
N ILE A 176 -19.17 11.34 6.39
CA ILE A 176 -20.35 11.73 7.18
C ILE A 176 -21.38 10.60 7.18
N GLU A 177 -21.60 9.94 6.04
CA GLU A 177 -22.54 8.84 5.91
C GLU A 177 -22.08 7.61 6.72
N GLN A 178 -20.80 7.28 6.72
CA GLN A 178 -20.21 6.21 7.54
C GLN A 178 -20.33 6.52 9.04
N LEU A 179 -20.09 7.75 9.47
CA LEU A 179 -20.26 8.16 10.86
C LEU A 179 -21.73 8.21 11.28
N GLY A 180 -22.66 8.47 10.35
CA GLY A 180 -24.10 8.45 10.61
C GLY A 180 -24.69 7.03 10.73
N SER A 181 -24.08 6.03 10.11
CA SER A 181 -24.53 4.64 10.16
C SER A 181 -24.09 3.89 11.43
N ASP A 182 -23.11 4.40 12.17
CA ASP A 182 -22.58 3.80 13.40
C ASP A 182 -23.30 4.27 14.69
N GLN A 183 -24.42 4.99 14.59
CA GLN A 183 -25.22 5.31 15.79
C GLN A 183 -26.13 4.14 16.14
N PRO A 184 -25.99 3.55 17.34
CA PRO A 184 -26.93 2.55 17.82
C PRO A 184 -28.31 3.20 17.98
N ALA A 185 -29.32 2.55 17.43
CA ALA A 185 -30.72 2.93 17.60
C ALA A 185 -31.11 2.89 19.07
N GLY A 186 -31.30 4.03 19.68
CA GLY A 186 -31.82 4.10 21.05
C GLY A 186 -31.64 5.45 21.71
N THR A 187 -32.56 6.33 21.55
CA THR A 187 -33.34 7.05 22.58
C THR A 187 -33.93 8.33 21.99
N GLN A 188 -35.19 8.26 21.65
CA GLN A 188 -35.99 9.45 21.38
C GLN A 188 -36.20 10.19 22.70
N SER A 189 -35.60 11.36 22.84
CA SER A 189 -36.01 12.34 23.84
C SER A 189 -36.32 13.65 23.13
N SER A 190 -37.60 13.98 23.15
CA SER A 190 -38.17 15.21 22.65
C SER A 190 -37.71 16.42 23.44
N SER A 191 -37.07 17.37 22.81
CA SER A 191 -37.12 18.77 23.25
C SER A 191 -36.93 19.69 22.04
N ARG A 192 -38.06 20.21 21.57
CA ARG A 192 -38.11 21.34 20.64
C ARG A 192 -37.55 22.56 21.37
N THR A 193 -36.41 23.06 20.97
CA THR A 193 -35.95 24.41 21.33
C THR A 193 -35.93 25.26 20.06
N SER A 194 -36.82 26.27 20.09
CA SER A 194 -36.97 27.30 19.07
C SER A 194 -35.70 28.17 18.95
N LEU A 195 -35.11 28.18 17.75
CA LEU A 195 -34.02 29.10 17.42
C LEU A 195 -34.61 30.51 17.14
N THR A 196 -34.34 31.42 18.04
CA THR A 196 -34.59 32.86 17.90
C THR A 196 -33.48 33.45 17.01
N SER A 197 -33.92 34.24 16.04
CA SER A 197 -33.08 34.96 15.08
C SER A 197 -32.06 35.90 15.75
N ILE A 198 -30.79 35.73 15.44
CA ILE A 198 -29.73 36.70 15.79
C ILE A 198 -29.47 37.59 14.59
N THR A 199 -29.88 38.88 14.72
CA THR A 199 -29.59 39.93 13.79
C THR A 199 -28.12 40.37 13.89
N SER A 200 -27.44 40.51 12.76
CA SER A 200 -26.07 41.01 12.64
C SER A 200 -25.96 42.49 13.08
N PRO A 201 -24.88 42.85 13.78
CA PRO A 201 -24.59 44.26 14.05
C PRO A 201 -23.93 44.95 12.82
N LYS A 202 -24.40 46.16 12.58
CA LYS A 202 -24.01 47.12 11.53
C LYS A 202 -22.60 47.68 11.82
N ALA A 203 -21.72 47.73 10.83
CA ALA A 203 -20.40 48.34 10.91
C ALA A 203 -20.45 49.88 11.06
N PRO A 204 -19.50 50.49 11.79
CA PRO A 204 -19.40 51.96 11.90
C PRO A 204 -18.70 52.59 10.67
N PRO A 205 -18.94 53.87 10.37
CA PRO A 205 -18.36 54.56 9.23
C PRO A 205 -16.91 54.97 9.49
N VAL A 206 -16.12 54.91 8.43
CA VAL A 206 -14.72 55.35 8.35
C VAL A 206 -14.73 56.89 8.19
N ALA A 207 -13.94 57.54 9.04
CA ALA A 207 -13.52 58.92 8.86
C ALA A 207 -12.07 58.94 8.35
#